data_b5a1fa78f0fc8de16f956420371dd560
#
_entry.id   b5a1fa78f0fc8de16f956420371dd560
#
_cell.length_a   1.000
_cell.length_b   1.000
_cell.length_c   1.000
_cell.angle_alpha   90.00
_cell.angle_beta   90.00
_cell.angle_gamma   90.00
#
_symmetry.space_group_name_H-M   'P 1'
#
loop_
_entity.id
_entity.type
_entity.pdbx_description
1 polymer ?
#
loop_
_entity_poly.entity_id
_entity_poly.type
_entity_poly.pdbx_seq_one_letter_code
_entity_poly.pdbx_strand_id
1 'polypeptide(L)'
;MEMFSTFLCVSGVLISSSILRKLSEKPVDEDKQKLNDFFKTTNFCNKKENPEFAKVSWVKDYNNFKLFGVNIPIGCDVNVLLRMQYALENLFKNDVEILYSNQDYRVKVYKSKLKKAKDYPFEIVKLPDTKHLYITPGVSLDGPLTMNLTKTLPHILVAGATNSGKSSLVKGILCQLIENYTPKELNMIYMDNKRGLEASFFKNVEHLIRRTRTPHETIDTLLWLKEEMIRRMDLLESQEVANIVNYNKKVKDNERLPFVLAVIDELSSFSSLPKSSKNIDEIYTQNVAFSTLCELVSMSRAAGVHLMLCTQKPTSDIIPTNITCNCGLRIGLKTSTEQESRNIIEHNGLELIDKEAIGSGIIKAGELTKFQSFYLTDEIVADICKKHYSATKKTIKTAVLKEETKTNNIDWRNIMRGM
;
A
#
# COMPACT_ATOMS: atom_id res chain seq x y z
N MET A 1 -41.45 11.71 58.17
CA MET A 1 -41.23 10.88 56.94
C MET A 1 -39.86 10.28 57.08
N GLU A 2 -39.86 9.04 57.61
CA GLU A 2 -38.67 8.33 58.12
C GLU A 2 -37.88 7.75 56.95
N MET A 3 -36.59 8.08 56.91
CA MET A 3 -35.65 7.37 56.04
C MET A 3 -35.28 6.04 56.70
N PHE A 4 -35.79 4.94 56.17
CA PHE A 4 -35.32 3.60 56.52
C PHE A 4 -33.92 3.37 55.95
N SER A 5 -32.94 3.36 56.83
CA SER A 5 -31.59 2.93 56.51
C SER A 5 -31.56 1.39 56.65
N THR A 6 -31.48 0.71 55.52
CA THR A 6 -31.35 -0.75 55.46
C THR A 6 -29.90 -1.12 55.71
N PHE A 7 -29.62 -1.78 56.86
CA PHE A 7 -28.33 -2.36 57.16
C PHE A 7 -28.37 -3.90 56.93
N LEU A 8 -27.44 -4.38 56.14
CA LEU A 8 -27.22 -5.83 55.99
C LEU A 8 -26.01 -6.21 56.87
N CYS A 9 -26.25 -7.14 57.80
CA CYS A 9 -25.22 -7.66 58.71
C CYS A 9 -24.71 -8.99 58.18
N VAL A 10 -23.45 -9.03 57.68
CA VAL A 10 -22.76 -10.27 57.36
C VAL A 10 -21.44 -10.27 58.10
N SER A 11 -21.25 -11.31 58.96
CA SER A 11 -20.01 -11.56 59.75
C SER A 11 -19.53 -10.41 60.67
N GLY A 12 -20.46 -9.75 61.36
CA GLY A 12 -20.09 -8.80 62.43
C GLY A 12 -19.54 -7.45 61.99
N VAL A 13 -19.54 -7.14 60.68
CA VAL A 13 -19.08 -5.84 60.11
C VAL A 13 -20.27 -5.10 59.53
N LEU A 14 -20.63 -3.95 60.12
CA LEU A 14 -21.62 -3.01 59.58
C LEU A 14 -21.04 -2.28 58.39
N ILE A 15 -21.46 -2.64 57.17
CA ILE A 15 -21.07 -1.95 55.94
C ILE A 15 -22.15 -0.90 55.62
N SER A 16 -21.77 0.36 55.58
CA SER A 16 -22.70 1.46 55.23
C SER A 16 -23.14 1.36 53.77
N SER A 17 -24.36 1.81 53.44
CA SER A 17 -24.88 1.85 52.07
C SER A 17 -23.99 2.62 51.08
N SER A 18 -23.21 3.56 51.58
CA SER A 18 -22.20 4.31 50.79
C SER A 18 -20.99 3.45 50.39
N ILE A 19 -20.60 2.47 51.24
CA ILE A 19 -19.51 1.52 50.92
C ILE A 19 -20.01 0.46 49.93
N LEU A 20 -21.25 -0.05 50.13
CA LEU A 20 -21.87 -0.95 49.17
C LEU A 20 -22.09 -0.32 47.79
N ARG A 21 -22.42 0.99 47.75
CA ARG A 21 -22.51 1.74 46.49
C ARG A 21 -21.14 1.87 45.81
N LYS A 22 -20.05 2.15 46.55
CA LYS A 22 -18.69 2.15 46.03
C LYS A 22 -18.20 0.80 45.57
N LEU A 23 -18.63 -0.29 46.20
CA LEU A 23 -18.30 -1.68 45.82
C LEU A 23 -19.10 -2.17 44.59
N SER A 24 -20.25 -1.56 44.31
CA SER A 24 -21.07 -1.87 43.13
C SER A 24 -20.80 -1.03 41.90
N GLU A 25 -20.06 0.07 42.03
CA GLU A 25 -19.58 0.84 40.86
C GLU A 25 -18.51 0.03 40.17
N LYS A 26 -18.80 -0.47 38.97
CA LYS A 26 -17.75 -1.02 38.08
C LYS A 26 -16.63 0.03 37.98
N PRO A 27 -15.36 -0.35 38.15
CA PRO A 27 -14.26 0.59 38.03
C PRO A 27 -14.41 1.30 36.69
N VAL A 28 -14.43 2.63 36.74
CA VAL A 28 -14.48 3.49 35.55
C VAL A 28 -13.23 3.17 34.75
N ASP A 29 -13.39 2.75 33.50
CA ASP A 29 -12.25 2.50 32.63
C ASP A 29 -11.53 3.86 32.44
N GLU A 30 -10.32 3.97 32.99
CA GLU A 30 -9.53 5.21 32.99
C GLU A 30 -9.26 5.68 31.57
N ASP A 31 -9.03 4.77 30.62
CA ASP A 31 -8.79 5.10 29.22
C ASP A 31 -10.06 5.65 28.56
N LYS A 32 -11.24 5.15 28.94
CA LYS A 32 -12.53 5.70 28.50
C LYS A 32 -12.70 7.15 28.95
N GLN A 33 -12.41 7.43 30.20
CA GLN A 33 -12.51 8.79 30.74
C GLN A 33 -11.50 9.70 30.07
N LYS A 34 -10.27 9.26 29.92
CA LYS A 34 -9.19 9.97 29.24
C LYS A 34 -9.56 10.36 27.81
N LEU A 35 -10.20 9.45 27.05
CA LEU A 35 -10.66 9.72 25.68
C LEU A 35 -11.83 10.70 25.66
N ASN A 36 -12.78 10.60 26.58
CA ASN A 36 -13.90 11.54 26.70
C ASN A 36 -13.41 12.96 27.05
N ASP A 37 -12.44 13.07 27.95
CA ASP A 37 -11.86 14.38 28.33
C ASP A 37 -11.04 14.98 27.17
N PHE A 38 -10.36 14.16 26.39
CA PHE A 38 -9.70 14.57 25.17
C PHE A 38 -10.70 15.17 24.15
N PHE A 39 -11.84 14.53 23.91
CA PHE A 39 -12.86 15.07 23.01
C PHE A 39 -13.41 16.43 23.48
N LYS A 40 -13.56 16.63 24.77
CA LYS A 40 -13.96 17.93 25.36
C LYS A 40 -12.87 18.98 25.16
N THR A 41 -11.62 18.63 25.50
CA THR A 41 -10.48 19.56 25.41
C THR A 41 -10.20 20.01 23.96
N THR A 42 -10.41 19.12 23.00
CA THR A 42 -10.24 19.40 21.57
C THR A 42 -11.49 20.02 20.92
N ASN A 43 -12.54 20.32 21.70
CA ASN A 43 -13.82 20.82 21.19
C ASN A 43 -14.42 19.98 20.08
N PHE A 44 -14.29 18.65 20.18
CA PHE A 44 -14.91 17.74 19.22
C PHE A 44 -16.41 17.57 19.55
N CYS A 45 -17.19 18.53 19.07
CA CYS A 45 -18.62 18.67 19.36
C CYS A 45 -19.38 19.19 18.14
N ASN A 46 -20.73 19.16 18.21
CA ASN A 46 -21.56 19.83 17.23
C ASN A 46 -21.58 21.37 17.48
N LYS A 47 -21.98 22.15 16.44
CA LYS A 47 -22.00 23.62 16.48
C LYS A 47 -23.34 24.19 16.98
N LYS A 48 -23.97 23.55 17.99
CA LYS A 48 -25.21 24.05 18.60
C LYS A 48 -24.92 25.03 19.72
N GLU A 49 -25.90 25.83 20.14
CA GLU A 49 -25.81 26.73 21.31
C GLU A 49 -25.40 25.94 22.58
N ASN A 50 -25.95 24.74 22.76
CA ASN A 50 -25.49 23.78 23.78
C ASN A 50 -24.72 22.66 23.09
N PRO A 51 -23.37 22.69 23.04
CA PRO A 51 -22.59 21.77 22.31
C PRO A 51 -22.62 20.35 22.93
N GLU A 52 -22.95 19.36 22.13
CA GLU A 52 -22.81 17.95 22.47
C GLU A 52 -21.45 17.45 21.99
N PHE A 53 -20.65 16.89 22.90
CA PHE A 53 -19.33 16.36 22.60
C PHE A 53 -19.41 14.90 22.14
N ALA A 54 -18.49 14.50 21.29
CA ALA A 54 -18.27 13.09 21.03
C ALA A 54 -17.93 12.37 22.34
N LYS A 55 -18.41 11.13 22.48
CA LYS A 55 -18.21 10.34 23.70
C LYS A 55 -18.06 8.87 23.42
N VAL A 56 -17.32 8.18 24.28
CA VAL A 56 -17.16 6.73 24.23
C VAL A 56 -18.44 6.08 24.72
N SER A 57 -19.09 5.31 23.85
CA SER A 57 -20.31 4.57 24.14
C SER A 57 -20.01 3.23 24.84
N TRP A 58 -19.02 2.50 24.35
CA TRP A 58 -18.61 1.23 24.92
C TRP A 58 -17.09 1.02 24.79
N VAL A 59 -16.54 0.10 25.58
CA VAL A 59 -15.14 -0.32 25.53
C VAL A 59 -15.09 -1.85 25.49
N LYS A 60 -14.23 -2.41 24.65
CA LYS A 60 -13.87 -3.82 24.64
C LYS A 60 -12.36 -3.96 24.78
N ASP A 61 -11.94 -4.78 25.71
CA ASP A 61 -10.52 -5.06 25.96
C ASP A 61 -10.14 -6.40 25.33
N TYR A 62 -9.13 -6.37 24.46
CA TYR A 62 -8.54 -7.54 23.81
C TYR A 62 -7.09 -7.71 24.25
N ASN A 63 -6.47 -8.85 23.95
CA ASN A 63 -5.09 -9.13 24.34
C ASN A 63 -4.11 -8.05 23.86
N ASN A 64 -4.22 -7.62 22.59
CA ASN A 64 -3.26 -6.75 21.94
C ASN A 64 -3.72 -5.28 21.84
N PHE A 65 -5.00 -4.99 22.04
CA PHE A 65 -5.56 -3.65 21.91
C PHE A 65 -6.83 -3.46 22.74
N LYS A 66 -7.19 -2.20 23.00
CA LYS A 66 -8.52 -1.79 23.46
C LYS A 66 -9.28 -1.16 22.32
N LEU A 67 -10.56 -1.47 22.19
CA LEU A 67 -11.45 -0.93 21.18
C LEU A 67 -12.54 -0.08 21.84
N PHE A 68 -12.62 1.19 21.45
CA PHE A 68 -13.58 2.17 21.95
C PHE A 68 -14.60 2.46 20.86
N GLY A 69 -15.89 2.22 21.11
CA GLY A 69 -16.96 2.70 20.24
C GLY A 69 -17.22 4.18 20.53
N VAL A 70 -17.18 5.02 19.51
CA VAL A 70 -17.35 6.47 19.64
C VAL A 70 -18.68 6.90 19.05
N ASN A 71 -19.52 7.52 19.89
CA ASN A 71 -20.72 8.18 19.42
C ASN A 71 -20.40 9.64 19.07
N ILE A 72 -20.58 9.99 17.80
CA ILE A 72 -20.34 11.33 17.26
C ILE A 72 -21.69 12.03 17.08
N PRO A 73 -21.95 13.16 17.75
CA PRO A 73 -23.21 13.90 17.63
C PRO A 73 -23.45 14.41 16.20
N ILE A 74 -24.72 14.45 15.80
CA ILE A 74 -25.12 14.99 14.49
C ILE A 74 -24.68 16.46 14.39
N GLY A 75 -24.01 16.79 13.28
CA GLY A 75 -23.45 18.12 13.03
C GLY A 75 -21.96 18.27 13.36
N CYS A 76 -21.30 17.21 13.85
CA CYS A 76 -19.84 17.17 13.92
C CYS A 76 -19.23 16.81 12.56
N ASP A 77 -18.08 17.40 12.25
CA ASP A 77 -17.27 16.98 11.10
C ASP A 77 -16.47 15.72 11.48
N VAL A 78 -16.86 14.59 10.92
CA VAL A 78 -16.24 13.29 11.17
C VAL A 78 -14.77 13.25 10.74
N ASN A 79 -14.40 14.03 9.71
CA ASN A 79 -13.01 14.11 9.26
C ASN A 79 -12.08 14.66 10.34
N VAL A 80 -12.62 15.36 11.33
CA VAL A 80 -11.86 15.83 12.49
C VAL A 80 -11.33 14.64 13.30
N LEU A 81 -12.16 13.62 13.54
CA LEU A 81 -11.71 12.42 14.25
C LEU A 81 -10.55 11.73 13.53
N LEU A 82 -10.65 11.59 12.20
CA LEU A 82 -9.59 10.95 11.40
C LEU A 82 -8.27 11.73 11.50
N ARG A 83 -8.33 13.06 11.56
CA ARG A 83 -7.15 13.93 11.74
C ARG A 83 -6.56 13.88 13.15
N MET A 84 -7.32 13.41 14.13
CA MET A 84 -6.88 13.32 15.52
C MET A 84 -6.02 12.09 15.82
N GLN A 85 -5.81 11.17 14.87
CA GLN A 85 -5.08 9.91 15.11
C GLN A 85 -3.75 10.14 15.81
N TYR A 86 -2.93 11.07 15.32
CA TYR A 86 -1.62 11.37 15.92
C TYR A 86 -1.74 11.98 17.34
N ALA A 87 -2.74 12.83 17.58
CA ALA A 87 -2.98 13.38 18.91
C ALA A 87 -3.43 12.30 19.90
N LEU A 88 -4.22 11.32 19.42
CA LEU A 88 -4.63 10.16 20.20
C LEU A 88 -3.43 9.23 20.49
N GLU A 89 -2.50 9.05 19.57
CA GLU A 89 -1.25 8.32 19.81
C GLU A 89 -0.39 8.97 20.90
N ASN A 90 -0.32 10.29 20.90
CA ASN A 90 0.35 11.05 21.97
C ASN A 90 -0.37 10.93 23.31
N LEU A 91 -1.72 10.92 23.29
CA LEU A 91 -2.54 10.76 24.48
C LEU A 91 -2.33 9.41 25.15
N PHE A 92 -2.36 8.33 24.36
CA PHE A 92 -2.22 6.96 24.85
C PHE A 92 -0.78 6.47 24.93
N LYS A 93 0.16 7.19 24.29
CA LYS A 93 1.58 6.80 24.13
C LYS A 93 1.77 5.46 23.40
N ASN A 94 0.77 5.07 22.61
CA ASN A 94 0.71 3.83 21.84
C ASN A 94 0.19 4.12 20.43
N ASP A 95 0.34 3.16 19.54
CA ASP A 95 -0.24 3.25 18.20
C ASP A 95 -1.77 3.22 18.30
N VAL A 96 -2.43 4.07 17.51
CA VAL A 96 -3.88 4.21 17.45
C VAL A 96 -4.32 4.05 16.00
N GLU A 97 -5.43 3.35 15.81
CA GLU A 97 -6.09 3.18 14.52
C GLU A 97 -7.54 3.64 14.64
N ILE A 98 -8.01 4.44 13.69
CA ILE A 98 -9.39 4.89 13.66
C ILE A 98 -10.11 4.09 12.59
N LEU A 99 -11.08 3.27 13.03
CA LEU A 99 -11.88 2.42 12.19
C LEU A 99 -13.23 3.06 11.93
N TYR A 100 -13.67 3.01 10.68
CA TYR A 100 -14.96 3.55 10.26
C TYR A 100 -15.67 2.59 9.32
N SER A 101 -16.92 2.25 9.65
CA SER A 101 -17.79 1.46 8.79
C SER A 101 -19.25 1.78 9.10
N ASN A 102 -20.04 2.15 8.09
CA ASN A 102 -21.49 2.37 8.21
C ASN A 102 -21.90 3.24 9.41
N GLN A 103 -21.24 4.40 9.58
CA GLN A 103 -21.46 5.33 10.72
C GLN A 103 -21.06 4.76 12.11
N ASP A 104 -20.40 3.61 12.14
CA ASP A 104 -19.82 3.05 13.36
C ASP A 104 -18.33 3.50 13.42
N TYR A 105 -18.06 4.39 14.38
CA TYR A 105 -16.73 4.97 14.61
C TYR A 105 -16.09 4.28 15.79
N ARG A 106 -14.87 3.81 15.59
CA ARG A 106 -14.11 3.11 16.64
C ARG A 106 -12.69 3.63 16.70
N VAL A 107 -12.20 3.78 17.92
CA VAL A 107 -10.79 4.08 18.19
C VAL A 107 -10.18 2.80 18.76
N LYS A 108 -9.21 2.25 18.05
CA LYS A 108 -8.44 1.07 18.43
C LYS A 108 -7.09 1.52 18.97
N VAL A 109 -6.85 1.31 20.23
CA VAL A 109 -5.60 1.68 20.92
C VAL A 109 -4.83 0.40 21.18
N TYR A 110 -3.69 0.25 20.54
CA TYR A 110 -2.82 -0.90 20.75
C TYR A 110 -2.11 -0.83 22.11
N LYS A 111 -1.81 -1.99 22.70
CA LYS A 111 -1.08 -2.11 23.97
C LYS A 111 0.44 -2.10 23.78
N SER A 112 0.89 -2.13 22.54
CA SER A 112 2.31 -2.08 22.15
C SER A 112 2.48 -1.21 20.92
N LYS A 113 3.74 -0.85 20.61
CA LYS A 113 4.14 -0.18 19.36
C LYS A 113 4.80 -1.15 18.41
N LEU A 114 4.76 -0.84 17.12
CA LEU A 114 5.58 -1.54 16.15
C LEU A 114 7.05 -1.40 16.52
N LYS A 115 7.77 -2.52 16.48
CA LYS A 115 9.19 -2.59 16.75
C LYS A 115 10.01 -2.21 15.51
N LYS A 116 11.33 -2.12 15.64
CA LYS A 116 12.25 -1.87 14.52
C LYS A 116 12.33 -3.09 13.61
N ALA A 117 12.76 -2.90 12.35
CA ALA A 117 12.86 -3.97 11.35
C ALA A 117 13.61 -5.22 11.85
N LYS A 118 14.70 -5.04 12.60
CA LYS A 118 15.50 -6.15 13.16
C LYS A 118 14.72 -7.13 14.04
N ASP A 119 13.60 -6.69 14.61
CA ASP A 119 12.71 -7.53 15.42
C ASP A 119 11.72 -8.34 14.57
N TYR A 120 11.69 -8.09 13.24
CA TYR A 120 10.87 -8.79 12.27
C TYR A 120 11.76 -9.38 11.17
N PRO A 121 12.51 -10.46 11.45
CA PRO A 121 13.35 -11.13 10.44
C PRO A 121 12.50 -11.55 9.25
N PHE A 122 13.12 -11.59 8.08
CA PHE A 122 12.41 -12.03 6.88
C PHE A 122 11.96 -13.48 7.03
N GLU A 123 10.67 -13.69 6.86
CA GLU A 123 10.04 -15.01 6.85
C GLU A 123 9.05 -15.11 5.69
N ILE A 124 8.84 -16.32 5.19
CA ILE A 124 7.87 -16.55 4.13
C ILE A 124 6.46 -16.61 4.72
N VAL A 125 5.65 -15.66 4.33
CA VAL A 125 4.25 -15.60 4.74
C VAL A 125 3.43 -16.47 3.80
N LYS A 126 2.70 -17.44 4.37
CA LYS A 126 1.82 -18.30 3.59
C LYS A 126 0.62 -17.51 3.07
N LEU A 127 0.42 -17.55 1.76
CA LEU A 127 -0.71 -16.87 1.10
C LEU A 127 -2.01 -17.68 1.26
N PRO A 128 -3.18 -17.01 1.17
CA PRO A 128 -4.48 -17.68 1.20
C PRO A 128 -4.68 -18.66 0.04
N ASP A 129 -4.23 -18.32 -1.15
CA ASP A 129 -4.25 -19.13 -2.38
C ASP A 129 -3.26 -18.54 -3.40
N THR A 130 -3.04 -19.25 -4.52
CA THR A 130 -2.26 -18.77 -5.68
C THR A 130 -3.14 -18.45 -6.91
N LYS A 131 -4.48 -18.52 -6.76
CA LYS A 131 -5.43 -18.14 -7.82
C LYS A 131 -5.59 -16.63 -7.96
N HIS A 132 -5.12 -15.90 -6.97
CA HIS A 132 -5.08 -14.45 -6.91
C HIS A 132 -3.64 -13.99 -6.70
N LEU A 133 -3.33 -12.78 -7.11
CA LEU A 133 -2.02 -12.19 -6.84
C LEU A 133 -2.06 -11.42 -5.52
N TYR A 134 -1.24 -11.84 -4.57
CA TYR A 134 -1.05 -11.21 -3.27
C TYR A 134 0.36 -10.68 -3.13
N ILE A 135 0.52 -9.60 -2.39
CA ILE A 135 1.83 -9.16 -1.89
C ILE A 135 1.82 -9.08 -0.37
N THR A 136 3.00 -9.24 0.22
CA THR A 136 3.22 -9.13 1.67
C THR A 136 4.33 -8.12 1.94
N PRO A 137 4.00 -6.84 2.19
CA PRO A 137 4.99 -5.79 2.38
C PRO A 137 5.70 -5.84 3.74
N GLY A 138 5.12 -6.51 4.74
CA GLY A 138 5.64 -6.58 6.09
C GLY A 138 4.59 -6.94 7.11
N VAL A 139 4.75 -6.45 8.33
CA VAL A 139 3.88 -6.74 9.47
C VAL A 139 3.24 -5.47 10.04
N SER A 140 2.01 -5.58 10.51
CA SER A 140 1.34 -4.62 11.38
C SER A 140 1.29 -5.15 12.81
N LEU A 141 0.68 -4.41 13.72
CA LEU A 141 0.41 -4.90 15.08
C LEU A 141 -0.64 -6.02 15.13
N ASP A 142 -1.39 -6.23 14.05
CA ASP A 142 -2.31 -7.36 13.88
C ASP A 142 -1.65 -8.59 13.21
N GLY A 143 -0.36 -8.49 12.85
CA GLY A 143 0.39 -9.56 12.20
C GLY A 143 0.79 -9.25 10.77
N PRO A 144 1.20 -10.27 9.97
CA PRO A 144 1.61 -10.11 8.59
C PRO A 144 0.50 -9.50 7.73
N LEU A 145 0.88 -8.51 6.91
CA LEU A 145 -0.03 -7.85 5.97
C LEU A 145 -0.01 -8.60 4.64
N THR A 146 -1.18 -9.04 4.18
CA THR A 146 -1.33 -9.68 2.87
C THR A 146 -2.38 -8.93 2.05
N MET A 147 -1.97 -8.33 0.93
CA MET A 147 -2.79 -7.47 0.08
C MET A 147 -3.12 -8.13 -1.25
N ASN A 148 -4.41 -8.22 -1.59
CA ASN A 148 -4.87 -8.86 -2.83
C ASN A 148 -4.94 -7.84 -3.99
N LEU A 149 -4.07 -7.98 -4.98
CA LEU A 149 -4.00 -7.09 -6.14
C LEU A 149 -5.10 -7.37 -7.18
N THR A 150 -5.60 -8.59 -7.26
CA THR A 150 -6.59 -8.96 -8.28
C THR A 150 -8.01 -8.48 -7.98
N LYS A 151 -8.30 -8.15 -6.70
CA LYS A 151 -9.66 -7.71 -6.30
C LYS A 151 -9.82 -6.19 -6.40
N THR A 152 -9.23 -5.44 -5.48
CA THR A 152 -9.50 -4.00 -5.31
C THR A 152 -8.27 -3.11 -5.41
N LEU A 153 -7.07 -3.69 -5.43
CA LEU A 153 -5.80 -2.98 -5.30
C LEU A 153 -4.86 -3.27 -6.49
N PRO A 154 -5.29 -3.00 -7.74
CA PRO A 154 -4.64 -3.54 -8.94
C PRO A 154 -3.19 -3.10 -9.13
N HIS A 155 -2.84 -1.91 -8.70
CA HIS A 155 -1.50 -1.33 -8.86
C HIS A 155 -1.00 -0.78 -7.54
N ILE A 156 0.32 -0.72 -7.42
CA ILE A 156 1.02 -0.38 -6.20
C ILE A 156 1.85 0.89 -6.45
N LEU A 157 1.70 1.87 -5.58
CA LEU A 157 2.64 2.98 -5.46
C LEU A 157 3.51 2.76 -4.22
N VAL A 158 4.82 2.74 -4.38
CA VAL A 158 5.79 2.66 -3.27
C VAL A 158 6.64 3.92 -3.29
N ALA A 159 6.54 4.74 -2.27
CA ALA A 159 7.30 5.98 -2.21
C ALA A 159 7.91 6.24 -0.83
N GLY A 160 9.03 6.93 -0.81
CA GLY A 160 9.73 7.32 0.41
C GLY A 160 11.09 7.93 0.10
N ALA A 161 11.58 8.75 1.02
CA ALA A 161 12.88 9.41 0.88
C ALA A 161 14.05 8.41 0.75
N THR A 162 15.19 8.90 0.33
CA THR A 162 16.43 8.11 0.30
C THR A 162 16.73 7.55 1.69
N ASN A 163 17.18 6.31 1.77
CA ASN A 163 17.45 5.57 3.01
C ASN A 163 16.20 5.27 3.88
N SER A 164 14.99 5.42 3.36
CA SER A 164 13.77 5.03 4.07
C SER A 164 13.54 3.51 4.12
N GLY A 165 14.28 2.71 3.36
CA GLY A 165 14.12 1.25 3.26
C GLY A 165 13.33 0.80 2.02
N LYS A 166 13.07 1.70 1.04
CA LYS A 166 12.29 1.40 -0.18
C LYS A 166 12.84 0.20 -0.95
N SER A 167 14.13 0.17 -1.26
CA SER A 167 14.75 -0.95 -2.01
C SER A 167 14.65 -2.28 -1.24
N SER A 168 14.86 -2.29 0.07
CA SER A 168 14.71 -3.49 0.90
C SER A 168 13.27 -3.98 0.93
N LEU A 169 12.29 -3.07 1.03
CA LEU A 169 10.86 -3.39 0.96
C LEU A 169 10.50 -4.04 -0.38
N VAL A 170 10.92 -3.44 -1.50
CA VAL A 170 10.66 -3.97 -2.85
C VAL A 170 11.30 -5.35 -3.01
N LYS A 171 12.58 -5.52 -2.63
CA LYS A 171 13.25 -6.83 -2.63
C LYS A 171 12.48 -7.85 -1.77
N GLY A 172 12.03 -7.47 -0.58
CA GLY A 172 11.25 -8.34 0.31
C GLY A 172 9.94 -8.80 -0.33
N ILE A 173 9.19 -7.90 -0.96
CA ILE A 173 7.96 -8.24 -1.70
C ILE A 173 8.27 -9.23 -2.83
N LEU A 174 9.33 -8.98 -3.61
CA LEU A 174 9.71 -9.87 -4.72
C LEU A 174 10.16 -11.25 -4.22
N CYS A 175 10.90 -11.33 -3.12
CA CYS A 175 11.28 -12.59 -2.48
C CYS A 175 10.06 -13.38 -2.00
N GLN A 176 9.07 -12.72 -1.38
CA GLN A 176 7.78 -13.33 -1.01
C GLN A 176 7.07 -13.91 -2.24
N LEU A 177 7.05 -13.18 -3.35
CA LEU A 177 6.40 -13.61 -4.58
C LEU A 177 7.12 -14.83 -5.22
N ILE A 178 8.44 -14.80 -5.27
CA ILE A 178 9.26 -15.90 -5.83
C ILE A 178 9.07 -17.20 -5.04
N GLU A 179 8.94 -17.13 -3.73
CA GLU A 179 8.75 -18.30 -2.87
C GLU A 179 7.31 -18.84 -2.86
N ASN A 180 6.31 -17.98 -3.13
CA ASN A 180 4.90 -18.36 -3.06
C ASN A 180 4.26 -18.73 -4.40
N TYR A 181 4.83 -18.28 -5.53
CA TYR A 181 4.30 -18.54 -6.87
C TYR A 181 5.32 -19.32 -7.72
N THR A 182 4.82 -20.08 -8.64
CA THR A 182 5.65 -20.69 -9.69
C THR A 182 5.76 -19.74 -10.89
N PRO A 183 6.75 -19.91 -11.78
CA PRO A 183 6.84 -19.12 -13.03
C PRO A 183 5.65 -19.29 -13.98
N LYS A 184 4.84 -20.35 -13.80
CA LYS A 184 3.59 -20.56 -14.54
C LYS A 184 2.42 -19.76 -13.97
N GLU A 185 2.54 -19.29 -12.72
CA GLU A 185 1.52 -18.50 -12.03
C GLU A 185 1.85 -17.02 -12.03
N LEU A 186 3.15 -16.65 -11.99
CA LEU A 186 3.61 -15.27 -11.94
C LEU A 186 4.87 -15.05 -12.77
N ASN A 187 4.81 -14.07 -13.66
CA ASN A 187 5.94 -13.49 -14.35
C ASN A 187 6.27 -12.10 -13.78
N MET A 188 7.54 -11.80 -13.67
CA MET A 188 8.01 -10.50 -13.20
C MET A 188 8.77 -9.76 -14.30
N ILE A 189 8.62 -8.44 -14.31
CA ILE A 189 9.39 -7.51 -15.13
C ILE A 189 10.01 -6.50 -14.18
N TYR A 190 11.31 -6.21 -14.33
CA TYR A 190 11.98 -5.22 -13.50
C TYR A 190 12.64 -4.14 -14.36
N MET A 191 12.12 -2.92 -14.26
CA MET A 191 12.59 -1.75 -15.02
C MET A 191 13.41 -0.85 -14.09
N ASP A 192 14.74 -0.90 -14.24
CA ASP A 192 15.70 -0.15 -13.41
C ASP A 192 16.59 0.73 -14.29
N ASN A 193 16.20 1.99 -14.42
CA ASN A 193 16.91 2.99 -15.23
C ASN A 193 18.23 3.49 -14.61
N LYS A 194 18.58 3.01 -13.39
CA LYS A 194 19.85 3.30 -12.71
C LYS A 194 20.92 2.25 -12.99
N ARG A 195 21.04 1.83 -14.25
CA ARG A 195 21.98 0.80 -14.75
C ARG A 195 21.69 -0.63 -14.28
N GLY A 196 20.52 -0.91 -13.73
CA GLY A 196 20.06 -2.23 -13.37
C GLY A 196 20.73 -2.83 -12.14
N LEU A 197 21.22 -2.01 -11.22
CA LEU A 197 21.91 -2.49 -10.02
C LEU A 197 20.96 -3.24 -9.08
N GLU A 198 19.80 -2.68 -8.77
CA GLU A 198 18.79 -3.31 -7.90
C GLU A 198 18.20 -4.57 -8.54
N ALA A 199 17.94 -4.52 -9.85
CA ALA A 199 17.45 -5.66 -10.62
C ALA A 199 18.48 -6.79 -10.79
N SER A 200 19.77 -6.54 -10.48
CA SER A 200 20.85 -7.50 -10.70
C SER A 200 20.74 -8.76 -9.83
N PHE A 201 20.19 -8.65 -8.64
CA PHE A 201 19.93 -9.79 -7.75
C PHE A 201 19.02 -10.84 -8.41
N PHE A 202 18.00 -10.38 -9.13
CA PHE A 202 16.96 -11.24 -9.72
C PHE A 202 17.26 -11.68 -11.15
N LYS A 203 18.42 -11.32 -11.74
CA LYS A 203 18.73 -11.49 -13.17
C LYS A 203 18.53 -12.90 -13.71
N ASN A 204 18.74 -13.92 -12.89
CA ASN A 204 18.68 -15.33 -13.28
C ASN A 204 17.50 -16.09 -12.64
N VAL A 205 16.57 -15.39 -11.97
CA VAL A 205 15.37 -16.00 -11.40
C VAL A 205 14.39 -16.35 -12.52
N GLU A 206 13.80 -17.55 -12.48
CA GLU A 206 12.88 -18.03 -13.53
C GLU A 206 11.68 -17.11 -13.76
N HIS A 207 11.15 -16.51 -12.69
CA HIS A 207 10.00 -15.60 -12.75
C HIS A 207 10.30 -14.32 -13.51
N LEU A 208 11.57 -13.85 -13.56
CA LEU A 208 11.93 -12.60 -14.21
C LEU A 208 12.05 -12.77 -15.72
N ILE A 209 11.01 -12.42 -16.47
CA ILE A 209 10.95 -12.55 -17.94
C ILE A 209 11.60 -11.39 -18.68
N ARG A 210 11.65 -10.21 -18.10
CA ARG A 210 12.31 -9.01 -18.65
C ARG A 210 12.99 -8.19 -17.57
N ARG A 211 14.14 -7.60 -17.95
CA ARG A 211 14.87 -6.65 -17.14
C ARG A 211 15.41 -5.53 -18.04
N THR A 212 15.18 -4.28 -17.65
CA THR A 212 15.74 -3.13 -18.35
C THR A 212 16.85 -2.47 -17.53
N ARG A 213 17.72 -1.74 -18.21
CA ARG A 213 18.89 -1.07 -17.63
C ARG A 213 19.02 0.37 -18.12
N THR A 214 18.24 0.72 -19.13
CA THR A 214 18.22 2.03 -19.77
C THR A 214 16.79 2.51 -19.97
N PRO A 215 16.55 3.83 -20.06
CA PRO A 215 15.24 4.38 -20.39
C PRO A 215 14.66 3.84 -21.70
N HIS A 216 15.49 3.64 -22.71
CA HIS A 216 15.04 3.13 -24.01
C HIS A 216 14.51 1.69 -23.91
N GLU A 217 15.26 0.79 -23.25
CA GLU A 217 14.78 -0.59 -22.98
C GLU A 217 13.47 -0.60 -22.16
N THR A 218 13.30 0.38 -21.29
CA THR A 218 12.09 0.51 -20.49
C THR A 218 10.89 0.90 -21.32
N ILE A 219 11.06 1.83 -22.27
CA ILE A 219 9.99 2.22 -23.20
C ILE A 219 9.57 1.04 -24.06
N ASP A 220 10.52 0.33 -24.65
CA ASP A 220 10.25 -0.89 -25.42
C ASP A 220 9.50 -1.93 -24.60
N THR A 221 9.83 -2.00 -23.31
CA THR A 221 9.15 -2.94 -22.39
C THR A 221 7.73 -2.50 -22.06
N LEU A 222 7.48 -1.20 -21.89
CA LEU A 222 6.13 -0.67 -21.68
C LEU A 222 5.25 -0.88 -22.91
N LEU A 223 5.78 -0.63 -24.12
CA LEU A 223 5.07 -0.86 -25.37
C LEU A 223 4.73 -2.35 -25.53
N TRP A 224 5.70 -3.24 -25.32
CA TRP A 224 5.46 -4.68 -25.33
C TRP A 224 4.41 -5.10 -24.29
N LEU A 225 4.45 -4.53 -23.08
CA LEU A 225 3.48 -4.83 -22.03
C LEU A 225 2.06 -4.38 -22.39
N LYS A 226 1.94 -3.26 -23.12
CA LYS A 226 0.66 -2.79 -23.68
C LYS A 226 0.13 -3.77 -24.73
N GLU A 227 0.95 -4.24 -25.65
CA GLU A 227 0.57 -5.25 -26.65
C GLU A 227 0.13 -6.56 -25.98
N GLU A 228 0.86 -7.02 -24.96
CA GLU A 228 0.50 -8.22 -24.19
C GLU A 228 -0.81 -8.02 -23.42
N MET A 229 -1.07 -6.82 -22.87
CA MET A 229 -2.34 -6.47 -22.26
C MET A 229 -3.50 -6.59 -23.28
N ILE A 230 -3.37 -6.00 -24.46
CA ILE A 230 -4.36 -6.04 -25.52
C ILE A 230 -4.61 -7.49 -25.94
N ARG A 231 -3.56 -8.24 -26.26
CA ARG A 231 -3.65 -9.67 -26.62
C ARG A 231 -4.42 -10.49 -25.60
N ARG A 232 -4.18 -10.22 -24.30
CA ARG A 232 -4.93 -10.90 -23.22
C ARG A 232 -6.37 -10.46 -23.16
N MET A 233 -6.68 -9.18 -23.35
CA MET A 233 -8.04 -8.67 -23.39
C MET A 233 -8.85 -9.31 -24.51
N ASP A 234 -8.30 -9.39 -25.72
CA ASP A 234 -8.91 -10.06 -26.88
C ASP A 234 -9.19 -11.53 -26.56
N LEU A 235 -8.26 -12.20 -25.88
CA LEU A 235 -8.44 -13.60 -25.46
C LEU A 235 -9.56 -13.73 -24.41
N LEU A 236 -9.63 -12.83 -23.43
CA LEU A 236 -10.69 -12.83 -22.43
C LEU A 236 -12.06 -12.60 -23.06
N GLU A 237 -12.15 -11.66 -23.99
CA GLU A 237 -13.36 -11.39 -24.78
C GLU A 237 -13.79 -12.63 -25.58
N SER A 238 -12.88 -13.25 -26.33
CA SER A 238 -13.16 -14.46 -27.11
C SER A 238 -13.63 -15.64 -26.26
N GLN A 239 -13.29 -15.64 -24.98
CA GLN A 239 -13.70 -16.66 -24.01
C GLN A 239 -14.89 -16.22 -23.14
N GLU A 240 -15.47 -15.05 -23.41
CA GLU A 240 -16.62 -14.49 -22.68
C GLU A 240 -16.39 -14.43 -21.15
N VAL A 241 -15.18 -14.02 -20.73
CA VAL A 241 -14.81 -13.89 -19.32
C VAL A 241 -14.34 -12.49 -18.99
N ALA A 242 -14.70 -12.00 -17.81
CA ALA A 242 -14.41 -10.62 -17.39
C ALA A 242 -12.96 -10.34 -16.98
N ASN A 243 -12.19 -11.37 -16.63
CA ASN A 243 -10.82 -11.18 -16.15
C ASN A 243 -10.02 -12.50 -16.14
N ILE A 244 -8.70 -12.37 -15.93
CA ILE A 244 -7.76 -13.49 -15.91
C ILE A 244 -8.10 -14.55 -14.86
N VAL A 245 -8.65 -14.17 -13.68
CA VAL A 245 -9.01 -15.14 -12.63
C VAL A 245 -10.13 -16.05 -13.12
N ASN A 246 -11.14 -15.49 -13.80
CA ASN A 246 -12.23 -16.25 -14.39
C ASN A 246 -11.76 -17.09 -15.57
N TYR A 247 -10.87 -16.55 -16.41
CA TYR A 247 -10.22 -17.30 -17.50
C TYR A 247 -9.47 -18.52 -16.96
N ASN A 248 -8.58 -18.33 -15.99
CA ASN A 248 -7.77 -19.40 -15.40
C ASN A 248 -8.60 -20.47 -14.66
N LYS A 249 -9.85 -20.15 -14.26
CA LYS A 249 -10.80 -21.16 -13.74
C LYS A 249 -11.46 -21.98 -14.84
N LYS A 250 -11.61 -21.42 -16.04
CA LYS A 250 -12.32 -22.04 -17.17
C LYS A 250 -11.43 -22.97 -17.98
N VAL A 251 -10.13 -22.67 -18.07
CA VAL A 251 -9.18 -23.40 -18.90
C VAL A 251 -8.40 -24.45 -18.12
N LYS A 252 -7.74 -25.38 -18.85
CA LYS A 252 -6.84 -26.37 -18.27
C LYS A 252 -5.56 -25.72 -17.72
N ASP A 253 -4.87 -26.40 -16.82
CA ASP A 253 -3.67 -25.88 -16.15
C ASP A 253 -2.54 -25.46 -17.11
N ASN A 254 -2.39 -26.13 -18.25
CA ASN A 254 -1.39 -25.80 -19.27
C ASN A 254 -1.78 -24.61 -20.17
N GLU A 255 -3.01 -24.13 -20.08
CA GLU A 255 -3.55 -23.01 -20.86
C GLU A 255 -3.69 -21.75 -19.98
N ARG A 256 -3.47 -21.87 -18.66
CA ARG A 256 -3.55 -20.74 -17.73
C ARG A 256 -2.53 -19.67 -18.07
N LEU A 257 -2.95 -18.43 -17.93
CA LEU A 257 -2.10 -17.27 -18.06
C LEU A 257 -1.48 -16.91 -16.70
N PRO A 258 -0.16 -16.68 -16.63
CA PRO A 258 0.46 -16.15 -15.43
C PRO A 258 0.03 -14.69 -15.20
N PHE A 259 -0.06 -14.27 -13.93
CA PHE A 259 -0.05 -12.85 -13.61
C PHE A 259 1.27 -12.23 -14.08
N VAL A 260 1.26 -10.94 -14.33
CA VAL A 260 2.48 -10.16 -14.60
C VAL A 260 2.58 -9.05 -13.56
N LEU A 261 3.70 -8.98 -12.84
CA LEU A 261 4.06 -7.84 -12.00
C LEU A 261 5.21 -7.09 -12.65
N ALA A 262 4.94 -5.86 -13.10
CA ALA A 262 5.95 -4.98 -13.68
C ALA A 262 6.38 -3.93 -12.65
N VAL A 263 7.64 -3.98 -12.23
CA VAL A 263 8.25 -3.05 -11.27
C VAL A 263 8.98 -1.94 -12.01
N ILE A 264 8.68 -0.69 -11.69
CA ILE A 264 9.44 0.49 -12.11
C ILE A 264 10.13 1.05 -10.86
N ASP A 265 11.44 0.91 -10.76
CA ASP A 265 12.20 1.26 -9.55
C ASP A 265 12.24 2.76 -9.26
N GLU A 266 12.24 3.59 -10.32
CA GLU A 266 12.24 5.04 -10.15
C GLU A 266 11.40 5.73 -11.22
N LEU A 267 10.19 6.14 -10.83
CA LEU A 267 9.23 6.79 -11.73
C LEU A 267 9.71 8.16 -12.20
N SER A 268 10.53 8.87 -11.39
CA SER A 268 11.07 10.19 -11.76
C SER A 268 11.94 10.15 -12.99
N SER A 269 12.45 8.98 -13.37
CA SER A 269 13.22 8.83 -14.62
C SER A 269 12.40 9.01 -15.90
N PHE A 270 11.05 8.99 -15.80
CA PHE A 270 10.12 9.23 -16.91
C PHE A 270 9.53 10.64 -16.91
N SER A 271 9.43 11.27 -15.75
CA SER A 271 8.81 12.59 -15.59
C SER A 271 9.79 13.75 -15.64
N SER A 272 11.08 13.46 -15.44
CA SER A 272 12.12 14.48 -15.47
C SER A 272 12.61 14.78 -16.88
N LEU A 273 11.67 15.18 -17.76
CA LEU A 273 12.12 15.96 -18.92
C LEU A 273 12.69 17.28 -18.40
N PRO A 274 13.91 17.64 -18.79
CA PRO A 274 14.25 19.04 -18.77
C PRO A 274 13.21 19.73 -19.65
N LYS A 275 12.39 20.62 -19.09
CA LYS A 275 11.50 21.53 -19.84
C LYS A 275 12.28 22.34 -20.91
N SER A 276 13.58 22.16 -20.96
CA SER A 276 14.55 22.77 -21.83
C SER A 276 15.29 21.79 -22.77
N SER A 277 14.89 20.52 -22.86
CA SER A 277 15.48 19.61 -23.86
C SER A 277 15.16 20.16 -25.25
N LYS A 278 16.20 20.48 -26.04
CA LYS A 278 16.07 20.85 -27.44
C LYS A 278 15.90 19.65 -28.37
N ASN A 279 15.93 18.42 -27.79
CA ASN A 279 15.82 17.18 -28.54
C ASN A 279 14.35 16.73 -28.61
N ILE A 280 13.71 16.97 -29.73
CA ILE A 280 12.31 16.64 -30.00
C ILE A 280 12.07 15.13 -29.87
N ASP A 281 13.03 14.29 -30.25
CA ASP A 281 12.89 12.83 -30.21
C ASP A 281 12.87 12.32 -28.75
N GLU A 282 13.62 12.92 -27.86
CA GLU A 282 13.59 12.59 -26.44
C GLU A 282 12.24 12.99 -25.81
N ILE A 283 11.70 14.16 -26.15
CA ILE A 283 10.40 14.64 -25.68
C ILE A 283 9.30 13.71 -26.16
N TYR A 284 9.30 13.34 -27.43
CA TYR A 284 8.32 12.41 -28.01
C TYR A 284 8.38 11.05 -27.33
N THR A 285 9.57 10.48 -27.19
CA THR A 285 9.82 9.17 -26.60
C THR A 285 9.32 9.08 -25.16
N GLN A 286 9.53 10.14 -24.37
CA GLN A 286 9.06 10.17 -22.97
C GLN A 286 7.55 10.39 -22.86
N ASN A 287 6.95 11.18 -23.74
CA ASN A 287 5.50 11.35 -23.79
C ASN A 287 4.80 10.03 -24.14
N VAL A 288 5.35 9.26 -25.08
CA VAL A 288 4.87 7.93 -25.43
C VAL A 288 4.99 6.98 -24.25
N ALA A 289 6.12 6.96 -23.56
CA ALA A 289 6.33 6.13 -22.37
C ALA A 289 5.33 6.46 -21.27
N PHE A 290 5.16 7.74 -20.97
CA PHE A 290 4.25 8.19 -19.92
C PHE A 290 2.77 7.92 -20.26
N SER A 291 2.35 8.18 -21.51
CA SER A 291 0.99 7.87 -21.95
C SER A 291 0.71 6.37 -21.92
N THR A 292 1.66 5.53 -22.35
CA THR A 292 1.57 4.08 -22.27
C THR A 292 1.46 3.59 -20.81
N LEU A 293 2.23 4.17 -19.92
CA LEU A 293 2.15 3.87 -18.49
C LEU A 293 0.76 4.20 -17.92
N CYS A 294 0.22 5.39 -18.25
CA CYS A 294 -1.13 5.79 -17.81
C CYS A 294 -2.21 4.83 -18.34
N GLU A 295 -2.11 4.39 -19.58
CA GLU A 295 -3.02 3.42 -20.18
C GLU A 295 -2.94 2.07 -19.47
N LEU A 296 -1.72 1.55 -19.23
CA LEU A 296 -1.50 0.32 -18.48
C LEU A 296 -2.10 0.39 -17.09
N VAL A 297 -1.83 1.45 -16.33
CA VAL A 297 -2.37 1.63 -14.97
C VAL A 297 -3.90 1.69 -14.97
N SER A 298 -4.51 2.21 -16.04
CA SER A 298 -5.97 2.36 -16.12
C SER A 298 -6.68 1.07 -16.54
N MET A 299 -6.08 0.23 -17.38
CA MET A 299 -6.79 -0.83 -18.10
C MET A 299 -6.30 -2.25 -17.82
N SER A 300 -5.05 -2.43 -17.36
CA SER A 300 -4.40 -3.75 -17.40
C SER A 300 -4.83 -4.73 -16.30
N ARG A 301 -5.62 -4.30 -15.32
CA ARG A 301 -6.09 -5.14 -14.20
C ARG A 301 -6.81 -6.40 -14.67
N ALA A 302 -7.74 -6.29 -15.60
CA ALA A 302 -8.53 -7.43 -16.10
C ALA A 302 -7.63 -8.48 -16.78
N ALA A 303 -6.60 -8.04 -17.49
CA ALA A 303 -5.60 -8.86 -18.15
C ALA A 303 -4.59 -9.52 -17.18
N GLY A 304 -4.68 -9.25 -15.87
CA GLY A 304 -3.76 -9.77 -14.86
C GLY A 304 -2.36 -9.17 -14.94
N VAL A 305 -2.26 -7.94 -15.46
CA VAL A 305 -1.03 -7.16 -15.47
C VAL A 305 -1.10 -6.10 -14.38
N HIS A 306 -0.16 -6.13 -13.47
CA HIS A 306 -0.08 -5.28 -12.30
C HIS A 306 1.23 -4.50 -12.33
N LEU A 307 1.19 -3.24 -11.92
CA LEU A 307 2.36 -2.38 -11.85
C LEU A 307 2.70 -2.05 -10.41
N MET A 308 3.99 -2.06 -10.09
CA MET A 308 4.56 -1.51 -8.86
C MET A 308 5.41 -0.31 -9.24
N LEU A 309 4.91 0.87 -8.96
CA LEU A 309 5.53 2.15 -9.30
C LEU A 309 6.28 2.67 -8.08
N CYS A 310 7.60 2.78 -8.18
CA CYS A 310 8.42 3.24 -7.08
C CYS A 310 9.01 4.62 -7.36
N THR A 311 9.13 5.47 -6.34
CA THR A 311 9.81 6.77 -6.44
C THR A 311 10.41 7.22 -5.12
N GLN A 312 11.49 7.97 -5.20
CA GLN A 312 12.09 8.69 -4.06
C GLN A 312 11.65 10.16 -4.02
N LYS A 313 10.97 10.63 -5.07
CA LYS A 313 10.49 12.02 -5.19
C LYS A 313 8.97 12.01 -5.43
N PRO A 314 8.16 11.93 -4.38
CA PRO A 314 6.70 11.82 -4.51
C PRO A 314 6.06 13.20 -4.71
N THR A 315 6.45 13.91 -5.76
CA THR A 315 5.87 15.20 -6.16
C THR A 315 4.74 15.00 -7.18
N SER A 316 3.82 15.94 -7.29
CA SER A 316 2.63 15.83 -8.16
C SER A 316 2.95 15.78 -9.65
N ASP A 317 4.11 16.27 -10.07
CA ASP A 317 4.62 16.17 -11.44
C ASP A 317 5.17 14.78 -11.76
N ILE A 318 5.62 14.02 -10.75
CA ILE A 318 6.14 12.65 -10.90
C ILE A 318 5.02 11.62 -10.73
N ILE A 319 4.12 11.82 -9.77
CA ILE A 319 2.97 10.95 -9.50
C ILE A 319 1.66 11.73 -9.67
N PRO A 320 1.28 12.07 -10.89
CA PRO A 320 0.07 12.83 -11.16
C PRO A 320 -1.19 12.03 -10.82
N THR A 321 -2.31 12.74 -10.71
CA THR A 321 -3.59 12.20 -10.23
C THR A 321 -4.07 10.98 -11.03
N ASN A 322 -3.87 10.97 -12.35
CA ASN A 322 -4.26 9.84 -13.21
C ASN A 322 -3.51 8.53 -12.87
N ILE A 323 -2.30 8.61 -12.31
CA ILE A 323 -1.57 7.45 -11.78
C ILE A 323 -2.08 7.11 -10.39
N THR A 324 -2.15 8.10 -9.47
CA THR A 324 -2.50 7.84 -8.07
C THR A 324 -3.91 7.28 -7.89
N CYS A 325 -4.89 7.73 -8.71
CA CYS A 325 -6.27 7.22 -8.66
C CYS A 325 -6.38 5.73 -9.01
N ASN A 326 -5.47 5.21 -9.83
CA ASN A 326 -5.46 3.81 -10.23
C ASN A 326 -4.54 2.93 -9.36
N CYS A 327 -3.66 3.52 -8.53
CA CYS A 327 -2.88 2.81 -7.53
C CYS A 327 -3.70 2.68 -6.25
N GLY A 328 -4.55 1.65 -6.18
CA GLY A 328 -5.39 1.38 -5.01
C GLY A 328 -4.59 1.00 -3.76
N LEU A 329 -3.38 0.47 -3.93
CA LEU A 329 -2.44 0.18 -2.86
C LEU A 329 -1.30 1.18 -2.88
N ARG A 330 -1.18 1.98 -1.82
CA ARG A 330 -0.10 2.94 -1.68
C ARG A 330 0.68 2.67 -0.42
N ILE A 331 1.97 2.48 -0.58
CA ILE A 331 2.91 2.17 0.50
C ILE A 331 3.85 3.35 0.65
N GLY A 332 3.63 4.13 1.70
CA GLY A 332 4.46 5.26 2.06
C GLY A 332 5.47 4.88 3.13
N LEU A 333 6.75 5.09 2.85
CA LEU A 333 7.82 5.08 3.85
C LEU A 333 8.11 6.52 4.28
N LYS A 334 9.07 6.72 5.19
CA LYS A 334 9.45 8.06 5.64
C LYS A 334 9.61 9.04 4.48
N THR A 335 9.02 10.23 4.63
CA THR A 335 9.19 11.40 3.74
C THR A 335 9.87 12.56 4.46
N SER A 336 10.22 13.59 3.70
CA SER A 336 10.85 14.80 4.25
C SER A 336 9.82 15.85 4.65
N THR A 337 8.67 15.88 3.98
CA THR A 337 7.64 16.91 4.15
C THR A 337 6.23 16.33 4.23
N GLU A 338 5.31 17.08 4.86
CA GLU A 338 3.88 16.77 4.87
C GLU A 338 3.27 16.68 3.46
N GLN A 339 3.73 17.54 2.53
CA GLN A 339 3.23 17.54 1.17
C GLN A 339 3.56 16.23 0.46
N GLU A 340 4.78 15.71 0.64
CA GLU A 340 5.17 14.40 0.10
C GLU A 340 4.31 13.28 0.71
N SER A 341 4.05 13.33 2.02
CA SER A 341 3.15 12.38 2.68
C SER A 341 1.75 12.41 2.05
N ARG A 342 1.18 13.59 1.87
CA ARG A 342 -0.15 13.76 1.25
C ARG A 342 -0.19 13.28 -0.20
N ASN A 343 0.86 13.48 -0.96
CA ASN A 343 0.94 13.00 -2.34
C ASN A 343 0.92 11.47 -2.42
N ILE A 344 1.43 10.77 -1.40
CA ILE A 344 1.47 9.30 -1.37
C ILE A 344 0.18 8.74 -0.79
N ILE A 345 -0.12 9.06 0.48
CA ILE A 345 -1.19 8.42 1.25
C ILE A 345 -2.42 9.33 1.45
N GLU A 346 -2.43 10.54 0.86
CA GLU A 346 -3.46 11.58 1.04
C GLU A 346 -3.64 12.04 2.50
N HIS A 347 -2.64 11.76 3.33
CA HIS A 347 -2.62 12.06 4.75
C HIS A 347 -1.22 12.47 5.21
N ASN A 348 -1.13 13.21 6.31
CA ASN A 348 0.12 13.44 7.01
C ASN A 348 0.52 12.17 7.78
N GLY A 349 1.78 12.09 8.20
CA GLY A 349 2.27 11.04 9.09
C GLY A 349 3.57 10.39 8.64
N LEU A 350 3.84 10.32 7.33
CA LEU A 350 5.11 9.75 6.83
C LEU A 350 6.31 10.62 7.20
N GLU A 351 6.14 11.94 7.25
CA GLU A 351 7.17 12.90 7.67
C GLU A 351 7.53 12.77 9.16
N LEU A 352 6.60 12.25 9.96
CA LEU A 352 6.76 12.06 11.40
C LEU A 352 7.48 10.75 11.76
N ILE A 353 7.65 9.84 10.80
CA ILE A 353 8.38 8.59 11.02
C ILE A 353 9.84 8.92 11.38
N ASP A 354 10.36 8.30 12.44
CA ASP A 354 11.74 8.46 12.84
C ASP A 354 12.69 8.05 11.69
N LYS A 355 13.72 8.85 11.46
CA LYS A 355 14.73 8.57 10.44
C LYS A 355 15.50 7.26 10.67
N GLU A 356 15.57 6.81 11.92
CA GLU A 356 16.20 5.54 12.28
C GLU A 356 15.26 4.33 12.17
N ALA A 357 13.96 4.58 11.98
CA ALA A 357 12.94 3.54 11.79
C ALA A 357 12.87 3.10 10.31
N ILE A 358 14.00 2.60 9.79
CA ILE A 358 14.12 2.15 8.40
C ILE A 358 13.10 1.04 8.12
N GLY A 359 12.35 1.17 7.01
CA GLY A 359 11.31 0.23 6.62
C GLY A 359 9.98 0.39 7.35
N SER A 360 9.88 1.35 8.30
CA SER A 360 8.59 1.75 8.87
C SER A 360 7.82 2.60 7.87
N GLY A 361 6.51 2.43 7.83
CA GLY A 361 5.67 3.14 6.89
C GLY A 361 4.18 3.08 7.22
N ILE A 362 3.40 3.66 6.33
CA ILE A 362 1.94 3.61 6.35
C ILE A 362 1.46 3.09 5.00
N ILE A 363 0.58 2.11 5.03
CA ILE A 363 -0.12 1.59 3.87
C ILE A 363 -1.50 2.24 3.80
N LYS A 364 -1.87 2.73 2.61
CA LYS A 364 -3.23 3.14 2.27
C LYS A 364 -3.83 2.11 1.31
N ALA A 365 -4.85 1.40 1.79
CA ALA A 365 -5.63 0.42 1.04
C ALA A 365 -7.12 0.52 1.42
N GLY A 366 -7.69 1.73 1.26
CA GLY A 366 -8.95 2.16 1.87
C GLY A 366 -8.68 2.84 3.21
N GLU A 367 -8.26 2.10 4.22
CA GLU A 367 -7.81 2.60 5.53
C GLU A 367 -6.29 2.79 5.57
N LEU A 368 -5.82 3.53 6.58
CA LEU A 368 -4.40 3.75 6.84
C LEU A 368 -3.93 2.74 7.89
N THR A 369 -2.96 1.92 7.53
CA THR A 369 -2.36 0.92 8.42
C THR A 369 -0.87 1.17 8.58
N LYS A 370 -0.41 1.35 9.81
CA LYS A 370 1.03 1.38 10.12
C LYS A 370 1.64 0.00 9.94
N PHE A 371 2.82 -0.05 9.36
CA PHE A 371 3.53 -1.30 9.15
C PHE A 371 5.04 -1.14 9.33
N GLN A 372 5.70 -2.27 9.51
CA GLN A 372 7.14 -2.42 9.45
C GLN A 372 7.48 -3.47 8.38
N SER A 373 8.36 -3.13 7.45
CA SER A 373 8.89 -4.10 6.50
C SER A 373 9.75 -5.15 7.21
N PHE A 374 9.83 -6.35 6.64
CA PHE A 374 10.74 -7.38 7.14
C PHE A 374 12.20 -6.93 7.07
N TYR A 375 13.00 -7.37 8.03
CA TYR A 375 14.45 -7.21 7.98
C TYR A 375 15.02 -8.22 6.99
N LEU A 376 15.50 -7.71 5.86
CA LEU A 376 16.02 -8.49 4.75
C LEU A 376 17.48 -8.12 4.49
N THR A 377 18.39 -9.11 4.49
CA THR A 377 19.77 -8.93 4.09
C THR A 377 19.99 -9.35 2.65
N ASP A 378 21.07 -8.87 2.02
CA ASP A 378 21.40 -9.25 0.64
C ASP A 378 21.75 -10.74 0.51
N GLU A 379 22.25 -11.39 1.59
CA GLU A 379 22.50 -12.83 1.64
C GLU A 379 21.19 -13.62 1.51
N ILE A 380 20.14 -13.22 2.24
CA ILE A 380 18.82 -13.86 2.16
C ILE A 380 18.26 -13.73 0.74
N VAL A 381 18.38 -12.54 0.13
CA VAL A 381 17.96 -12.32 -1.27
C VAL A 381 18.73 -13.25 -2.21
N ALA A 382 20.04 -13.32 -2.04
CA ALA A 382 20.91 -14.17 -2.88
C ALA A 382 20.54 -15.66 -2.77
N ASP A 383 20.28 -16.17 -1.55
CA ASP A 383 19.90 -17.55 -1.32
C ASP A 383 18.55 -17.90 -1.96
N ILE A 384 17.54 -17.03 -1.83
CA ILE A 384 16.24 -17.19 -2.49
C ILE A 384 16.42 -17.20 -4.01
N CYS A 385 17.17 -16.24 -4.57
CA CYS A 385 17.42 -16.16 -6.00
C CYS A 385 18.19 -17.39 -6.53
N LYS A 386 19.11 -17.94 -5.75
CA LYS A 386 19.86 -19.17 -6.10
C LYS A 386 18.96 -20.41 -6.12
N LYS A 387 18.03 -20.52 -5.17
CA LYS A 387 17.05 -21.61 -5.11
C LYS A 387 16.16 -21.66 -6.36
N HIS A 388 15.79 -20.49 -6.90
CA HIS A 388 14.93 -20.34 -8.07
C HIS A 388 15.70 -19.95 -9.35
N TYR A 389 16.95 -20.40 -9.44
CA TYR A 389 17.83 -20.12 -10.58
C TYR A 389 17.47 -20.96 -11.81
N SER A 390 17.43 -20.32 -12.99
CA SER A 390 17.34 -21.00 -14.28
C SER A 390 18.53 -20.67 -15.17
N ALA A 391 19.23 -21.72 -15.60
CA ALA A 391 20.32 -21.61 -16.59
C ALA A 391 19.81 -21.32 -18.02
N THR A 392 18.55 -21.75 -18.32
CA THR A 392 17.93 -21.65 -19.65
C THR A 392 16.88 -20.54 -19.71
N LYS A 393 17.31 -19.31 -19.44
CA LYS A 393 16.39 -18.16 -19.48
C LYS A 393 15.94 -17.90 -20.90
N LYS A 394 14.66 -18.12 -21.21
CA LYS A 394 14.02 -17.61 -22.42
C LYS A 394 13.86 -16.09 -22.29
N THR A 395 14.90 -15.36 -22.63
CA THR A 395 14.77 -13.91 -22.83
C THR A 395 13.81 -13.69 -24.00
N ILE A 396 12.67 -13.11 -23.76
CA ILE A 396 11.75 -12.69 -24.84
C ILE A 396 12.50 -11.63 -25.63
N LYS A 397 12.98 -12.01 -26.82
CA LYS A 397 13.71 -11.09 -27.71
C LYS A 397 12.73 -10.03 -28.19
N THR A 398 13.18 -8.79 -28.16
CA THR A 398 12.52 -7.63 -28.75
C THR A 398 12.41 -7.83 -30.27
N ALA A 399 11.28 -8.29 -30.77
CA ALA A 399 11.06 -8.54 -32.19
C ALA A 399 10.31 -7.42 -32.92
N VAL A 400 9.80 -6.38 -32.21
CA VAL A 400 8.71 -5.55 -32.75
C VAL A 400 9.17 -4.21 -33.36
N LEU A 401 10.33 -3.67 -33.03
CA LEU A 401 10.71 -2.34 -33.54
C LEU A 401 11.56 -2.32 -34.84
N LYS A 402 11.84 -3.47 -35.48
CA LYS A 402 12.59 -3.48 -36.73
C LYS A 402 11.72 -3.40 -37.99
N GLU A 403 10.43 -3.64 -37.92
CA GLU A 403 9.56 -3.61 -39.12
C GLU A 403 8.78 -2.30 -39.31
N GLU A 404 8.41 -1.59 -38.23
CA GLU A 404 7.64 -0.34 -38.40
C GLU A 404 8.46 0.89 -38.79
N THR A 405 9.78 0.88 -38.62
CA THR A 405 10.66 1.97 -39.09
C THR A 405 10.88 1.96 -40.62
N LYS A 406 10.36 0.94 -41.34
CA LYS A 406 10.49 0.88 -42.80
C LYS A 406 9.25 1.34 -43.58
N THR A 407 8.08 1.56 -42.92
CA THR A 407 6.83 1.80 -43.64
C THR A 407 6.12 3.12 -43.38
N ASN A 408 6.61 3.97 -42.50
CA ASN A 408 5.99 5.29 -42.34
C ASN A 408 7.04 6.40 -42.28
N ASN A 409 7.49 6.85 -43.48
CA ASN A 409 8.02 8.19 -43.66
C ASN A 409 6.88 9.22 -43.48
N ILE A 410 6.31 9.30 -42.30
CA ILE A 410 5.44 10.42 -41.95
C ILE A 410 6.37 11.58 -41.63
N ASP A 411 6.43 12.52 -42.54
CA ASP A 411 7.19 13.78 -42.35
C ASP A 411 6.45 14.65 -41.32
N TRP A 412 6.75 14.41 -40.07
CA TRP A 412 6.17 15.10 -38.90
C TRP A 412 6.46 16.61 -38.93
N ARG A 413 7.46 17.07 -39.72
CA ARG A 413 7.78 18.50 -39.89
C ARG A 413 6.66 19.23 -40.62
N ASN A 414 5.91 18.54 -41.47
CA ASN A 414 4.77 19.13 -42.19
C ASN A 414 3.49 19.18 -41.36
N ILE A 415 3.29 18.27 -40.40
CA ILE A 415 2.11 18.28 -39.53
C ILE A 415 2.22 19.39 -38.49
N MET A 416 3.41 19.65 -37.95
CA MET A 416 3.62 20.70 -36.93
C MET A 416 3.71 22.11 -37.50
N ARG A 417 3.77 22.30 -38.84
CA ARG A 417 3.68 23.63 -39.48
C ARG A 417 2.25 24.06 -39.79
N GLY A 418 1.28 23.20 -39.60
CA GLY A 418 -0.16 23.46 -39.83
C GLY A 418 -0.98 23.65 -38.55
N MET A 419 -0.37 23.63 -37.35
CA MET A 419 -0.94 24.04 -36.07
C MET A 419 -0.21 25.29 -35.58
#